data_4f2d87161eeee448cc28ac64ffdc7068
#
_entry.id   4f2d87161eeee448cc28ac64ffdc7068
#
_cell.length_a   1.000
_cell.length_b   1.000
_cell.length_c   1.000
_cell.angle_alpha   90.00
_cell.angle_beta   90.00
_cell.angle_gamma   90.00
#
_symmetry.space_group_name_H-M   'P 1'
#
loop_
_entity.id
_entity.type
_entity.pdbx_description
1 polymer ?
#
loop_
_entity_poly.entity_id
_entity_poly.type
_entity_poly.pdbx_seq_one_letter_code
_entity_poly.pdbx_strand_id
1 'polypeptide(L)'
;MSAKIYVGNLGYSIANDTLAEKFAEYGTVESAKVIMDRDTNRSKGFGFVEMSSSSEASTAIEALNGTEFGGRQINVTEAKPMAPRTNSRY
;
A
#
# COMPACT_ATOMS: atom_id res chain seq x y z
N MET A 1 -13.98 10.12 -2.12
CA MET A 1 -12.61 10.42 -1.75
C MET A 1 -11.82 9.15 -1.65
N SER A 2 -10.62 9.15 -2.15
CA SER A 2 -9.79 7.97 -2.11
C SER A 2 -9.06 7.86 -0.78
N ALA A 3 -8.62 6.65 -0.47
CA ALA A 3 -7.85 6.39 0.72
C ALA A 3 -6.54 5.74 0.32
N LYS A 4 -5.46 6.20 0.91
CA LYS A 4 -4.14 5.71 0.58
C LYS A 4 -3.67 4.73 1.64
N ILE A 5 -3.06 3.65 1.18
CA ILE A 5 -2.60 2.56 2.03
C ILE A 5 -1.09 2.41 1.86
N TYR A 6 -0.39 2.28 2.97
CA TYR A 6 1.04 1.95 2.93
C TYR A 6 1.20 0.44 3.09
N VAL A 7 2.01 -0.15 2.22
CA VAL A 7 2.30 -1.58 2.26
C VAL A 7 3.80 -1.75 2.39
N GLY A 8 4.23 -2.33 3.50
CA GLY A 8 5.64 -2.52 3.78
C GLY A 8 6.03 -3.98 3.78
N ASN A 9 7.32 -4.21 3.76
CA ASN A 9 7.91 -5.55 3.76
C ASN A 9 7.49 -6.38 2.54
N LEU A 10 7.39 -5.72 1.40
CA LEU A 10 7.05 -6.40 0.15
C LEU A 10 8.24 -7.22 -0.36
N GLY A 11 7.92 -8.35 -0.99
CA GLY A 11 8.95 -9.10 -1.70
C GLY A 11 9.44 -8.31 -2.90
N TYR A 12 10.68 -8.53 -3.27
CA TYR A 12 11.28 -7.76 -4.36
C TYR A 12 10.68 -8.10 -5.72
N SER A 13 9.98 -9.21 -5.81
CA SER A 13 9.34 -9.61 -7.08
C SER A 13 7.95 -9.03 -7.25
N ILE A 14 7.44 -8.32 -6.26
CA ILE A 14 6.09 -7.75 -6.34
C ILE A 14 6.13 -6.54 -7.26
N ALA A 15 5.29 -6.56 -8.28
CA ALA A 15 5.17 -5.45 -9.22
C ALA A 15 3.91 -4.66 -8.92
N ASN A 16 3.78 -3.50 -9.57
CA ASN A 16 2.60 -2.65 -9.39
C ASN A 16 1.31 -3.42 -9.68
N ASP A 17 1.31 -4.17 -10.77
CA ASP A 17 0.12 -4.92 -11.17
C ASP A 17 -0.25 -5.97 -10.16
N THR A 18 0.73 -6.67 -9.62
CA THR A 18 0.50 -7.72 -8.62
C THR A 18 -0.08 -7.11 -7.36
N LEU A 19 0.46 -5.96 -6.95
CA LEU A 19 -0.02 -5.28 -5.78
C LEU A 19 -1.47 -4.82 -5.97
N ALA A 20 -1.76 -4.25 -7.13
CA ALA A 20 -3.11 -3.79 -7.44
C ALA A 20 -4.10 -4.95 -7.43
N GLU A 21 -3.73 -6.07 -8.00
CA GLU A 21 -4.60 -7.23 -8.05
C GLU A 21 -4.94 -7.75 -6.66
N LYS A 22 -3.96 -7.73 -5.78
CA LYS A 22 -4.19 -8.21 -4.42
C LYS A 22 -5.21 -7.36 -3.70
N PHE A 23 -5.10 -6.05 -3.85
CA PHE A 23 -6.03 -5.15 -3.18
C PHE A 23 -7.36 -5.06 -3.89
N ALA A 24 -7.41 -5.35 -5.18
CA ALA A 24 -8.66 -5.33 -5.94
C ALA A 24 -9.67 -6.34 -5.44
N GLU A 25 -9.23 -7.34 -4.69
CA GLU A 25 -10.14 -8.31 -4.08
C GLU A 25 -11.00 -7.69 -2.99
N TYR A 26 -10.61 -6.54 -2.48
CA TYR A 26 -11.29 -5.91 -1.35
C TYR A 26 -11.97 -4.60 -1.72
N GLY A 27 -11.83 -4.17 -2.95
CA GLY A 27 -12.47 -2.94 -3.40
C GLY A 27 -11.83 -2.42 -4.67
N THR A 28 -12.23 -1.23 -5.07
CA THR A 28 -11.72 -0.63 -6.28
C THR A 28 -10.37 0.03 -6.03
N VAL A 29 -9.35 -0.42 -6.75
CA VAL A 29 -8.00 0.14 -6.66
C VAL A 29 -7.85 1.23 -7.71
N GLU A 30 -7.60 2.44 -7.27
CA GLU A 30 -7.40 3.57 -8.18
C GLU A 30 -5.96 3.66 -8.64
N SER A 31 -5.02 3.30 -7.78
CA SER A 31 -3.63 3.23 -8.18
C SER A 31 -2.87 2.33 -7.23
N ALA A 32 -1.76 1.80 -7.71
CA ALA A 32 -0.87 1.00 -6.89
C ALA A 32 0.54 1.22 -7.41
N LYS A 33 1.46 1.43 -6.49
CA LYS A 33 2.83 1.72 -6.90
C LYS A 33 3.80 1.14 -5.89
N VAL A 34 4.71 0.32 -6.39
CA VAL A 34 5.84 -0.19 -5.59
C VAL A 34 6.99 0.80 -5.76
N ILE A 35 7.57 1.21 -4.64
CA ILE A 35 8.66 2.18 -4.68
C ILE A 35 9.95 1.48 -5.04
N MET A 36 10.64 2.01 -6.03
CA MET A 36 11.86 1.41 -6.56
C MET A 36 13.07 2.26 -6.19
N ASP A 37 14.18 1.58 -5.99
CA ASP A 37 15.46 2.25 -5.78
C ASP A 37 16.00 2.67 -7.13
N ARG A 38 16.35 3.93 -7.27
CA ARG A 38 16.83 4.45 -8.55
C ARG A 38 18.19 3.89 -8.94
N ASP A 39 19.02 3.61 -7.96
CA ASP A 39 20.39 3.18 -8.23
C ASP A 39 20.44 1.74 -8.69
N THR A 40 19.62 0.88 -8.10
CA THR A 40 19.69 -0.54 -8.37
C THR A 40 18.51 -1.05 -9.19
N ASN A 41 17.48 -0.22 -9.41
CA ASN A 41 16.26 -0.63 -10.10
C ASN A 41 15.54 -1.75 -9.37
N ARG A 42 15.69 -1.82 -8.06
CA ARG A 42 15.04 -2.86 -7.28
C ARG A 42 13.98 -2.25 -6.38
N SER A 43 13.00 -3.07 -6.05
CA SER A 43 11.98 -2.64 -5.11
C SER A 43 12.62 -2.35 -3.76
N LYS A 44 12.21 -1.26 -3.14
CA LYS A 44 12.67 -0.93 -1.79
C LYS A 44 11.96 -1.74 -0.73
N GLY A 45 11.00 -2.57 -1.12
CA GLY A 45 10.28 -3.41 -0.19
C GLY A 45 9.04 -2.75 0.37
N PHE A 46 8.58 -1.66 -0.23
CA PHE A 46 7.33 -1.05 0.20
C PHE A 46 6.67 -0.35 -0.98
N GLY A 47 5.40 -0.05 -0.82
CA GLY A 47 4.66 0.64 -1.85
C GLY A 47 3.40 1.26 -1.29
N PHE A 48 2.60 1.84 -2.16
CA PHE A 48 1.34 2.48 -1.80
C PHE A 48 0.24 2.01 -2.71
N VAL A 49 -0.95 1.90 -2.13
CA VAL A 49 -2.16 1.57 -2.90
C VAL A 49 -3.19 2.63 -2.57
N GLU A 50 -3.89 3.11 -3.60
CA GLU A 50 -4.96 4.06 -3.40
C GLU A 50 -6.26 3.41 -3.79
N MET A 51 -7.22 3.38 -2.87
CA MET A 51 -8.52 2.77 -3.12
C MET A 51 -9.59 3.84 -3.16
N SER A 52 -10.73 3.51 -3.75
CA SER A 52 -11.76 4.51 -4.02
C SER A 52 -12.45 5.02 -2.77
N SER A 53 -12.43 4.27 -1.69
CA SER A 53 -13.07 4.71 -0.44
C SER A 53 -12.28 4.24 0.76
N SER A 54 -12.46 4.94 1.87
CA SER A 54 -11.78 4.55 3.12
C SER A 54 -12.35 3.25 3.67
N SER A 55 -13.61 2.97 3.39
CA SER A 55 -14.24 1.73 3.81
C SER A 55 -13.56 0.53 3.16
N GLU A 56 -13.33 0.61 1.85
CA GLU A 56 -12.63 -0.46 1.14
C GLU A 56 -11.20 -0.58 1.61
N ALA A 57 -10.55 0.56 1.83
CA ALA A 57 -9.18 0.55 2.32
C ALA A 57 -9.07 -0.12 3.68
N SER A 58 -9.99 0.20 4.59
CA SER A 58 -10.02 -0.44 5.91
C SER A 58 -10.15 -1.95 5.81
N THR A 59 -11.06 -2.39 4.94
CA THR A 59 -11.28 -3.82 4.75
C THR A 59 -10.01 -4.50 4.26
N ALA A 60 -9.34 -3.88 3.29
CA ALA A 60 -8.11 -4.44 2.74
C ALA A 60 -7.01 -4.46 3.80
N ILE A 61 -6.89 -3.40 4.58
CA ILE A 61 -5.88 -3.34 5.63
C ILE A 61 -6.08 -4.47 6.63
N GLU A 62 -7.30 -4.64 7.11
CA GLU A 62 -7.58 -5.68 8.10
C GLU A 62 -7.35 -7.07 7.55
N ALA A 63 -7.66 -7.27 6.28
CA ALA A 63 -7.53 -8.58 5.67
C ALA A 63 -6.09 -8.92 5.34
N LEU A 64 -5.30 -7.95 4.95
CA LEU A 64 -3.97 -8.19 4.40
C LEU A 64 -2.83 -7.95 5.36
N ASN A 65 -3.03 -7.10 6.37
CA ASN A 65 -1.95 -6.80 7.31
C ASN A 65 -1.52 -8.08 8.02
N GLY A 66 -0.23 -8.37 7.96
CA GLY A 66 0.32 -9.56 8.60
C GLY A 66 0.16 -10.82 7.81
N THR A 67 -0.36 -10.75 6.59
CA THR A 67 -0.48 -11.94 5.76
C THR A 67 0.76 -12.11 4.89
N GLU A 68 0.93 -13.31 4.37
CA GLU A 68 2.06 -13.60 3.50
C GLU A 68 1.72 -13.25 2.07
N PHE A 69 2.59 -12.49 1.43
CA PHE A 69 2.40 -12.06 0.06
C PHE A 69 3.77 -12.01 -0.62
N GLY A 70 3.93 -12.79 -1.68
CA GLY A 70 5.20 -12.85 -2.38
C GLY A 70 6.30 -13.46 -1.55
N GLY A 71 5.95 -14.35 -0.63
CA GLY A 71 6.94 -15.02 0.20
C GLY A 71 7.34 -14.26 1.46
N ARG A 72 6.70 -13.14 1.73
CA ARG A 72 7.02 -12.33 2.91
C ARG A 72 5.75 -11.88 3.58
N GLN A 73 5.82 -11.75 4.90
CA GLN A 73 4.70 -11.23 5.67
C GLN A 73 4.69 -9.72 5.54
N ILE A 74 3.64 -9.18 4.95
CA ILE A 74 3.58 -7.74 4.66
C ILE A 74 2.94 -6.99 5.82
N ASN A 75 3.26 -5.70 5.90
CA ASN A 75 2.65 -4.78 6.84
C ASN A 75 1.77 -3.82 6.06
N VAL A 76 0.50 -3.77 6.40
CA VAL A 76 -0.45 -2.92 5.68
C VAL A 76 -1.08 -1.96 6.69
N THR A 77 -0.89 -0.68 6.46
CA THR A 77 -1.46 0.35 7.32
C THR A 77 -2.01 1.48 6.48
N GLU A 78 -2.82 2.31 7.11
CA GLU A 78 -3.34 3.48 6.44
C GLU A 78 -2.23 4.51 6.28
N ALA A 79 -2.00 4.93 5.04
CA ALA A 79 -1.05 5.99 4.77
C ALA A 79 -1.84 7.28 4.74
N LYS A 80 -1.75 8.06 5.78
CA LYS A 80 -2.47 9.32 5.80
C LYS A 80 -1.84 10.26 4.80
N PRO A 81 -2.68 10.92 4.01
CA PRO A 81 -2.13 11.95 3.15
C PRO A 81 -1.43 12.96 4.02
N MET A 82 -0.45 13.60 3.48
CA MET A 82 0.27 14.62 4.20
C MET A 82 -0.64 15.79 4.41
N ALA A 83 -1.63 15.57 5.18
CA ALA A 83 -2.43 16.68 5.60
C ALA A 83 -1.52 17.50 6.46
N PRO A 84 -1.46 18.63 6.17
CA PRO A 84 -0.66 19.50 6.95
C PRO A 84 -1.13 19.44 8.36
N ARG A 85 -0.87 19.12 8.97
CA ARG A 85 -1.28 18.93 10.16
C ARG A 85 -0.86 19.70 11.00
N THR A 86 -1.18 20.06 10.72
CA THR A 86 -0.71 20.43 11.20
C THR A 86 -0.40 20.65 11.94
N ASN A 87 -0.40 20.83 12.20
CA ASN A 87 0.09 20.78 12.82
C ASN A 87 0.41 20.95 13.46
N SER A 88 0.22 21.09 13.70
CA SER A 88 0.68 20.99 14.21
C SER A 88 1.11 21.18 14.92
N ARG A 89 1.24 21.26 15.26
CA ARG A 89 1.82 21.22 15.89
C ARG A 89 2.50 21.52 16.26
N TYR A 90 2.62 21.87 16.65
CA TYR A 90 3.33 21.89 16.89
C TYR A 90 3.57 22.30 17.15
#